data_d11d97dbf14a2ba3f8f2281c4be7b9b4
#
_entry.id   d11d97dbf14a2ba3f8f2281c4be7b9b4
#
_cell.length_a   1.000
_cell.length_b   1.000
_cell.length_c   1.000
_cell.angle_alpha   90.00
_cell.angle_beta   90.00
_cell.angle_gamma   90.00
#
_symmetry.space_group_name_H-M   'P 1'
#
loop_
_entity.id
_entity.type
_entity.pdbx_description
1 polymer ?
#
loop_
_entity_poly.entity_id
_entity_poly.type
_entity_poly.pdbx_seq_one_letter_code
_entity_poly.pdbx_strand_id
1 'polypeptide(L)'
;MVAPAIEGSFGADITMDSIRTACKKVGFSDMVEVALGGDMTAGAEAKEWLEANKEGKKMTTSCCPAFVNMIKKHYPELTDNISTTVSPMCAVSRMLKSKDKDTVTVFIGPCIATKDERRNKALEGNADYVLTVGEYRAMLRAKDVKIEAEANSSQQASVYGKRFGNGGGVAAAVVECMKELGEDPSKFTIEKCSGGAECKKALTLLKMDRLQADFVEGMACEGGCVGGPSHHRSSKNEMLVAKDRDKLLSEADDRKIYDNLKSYDMEAFSMHAE
;
A
#
# COMPACT_ATOMS: atom_id res chain seq x y z
N MET A 1 -0.58 12.55 -2.88
CA MET A 1 -0.96 11.13 -2.63
C MET A 1 -0.58 10.79 -1.20
N VAL A 2 -1.50 10.24 -0.39
CA VAL A 2 -1.26 9.97 1.04
C VAL A 2 -1.51 8.51 1.36
N ALA A 3 -0.55 7.86 2.05
CA ALA A 3 -0.63 6.45 2.43
C ALA A 3 -1.76 6.21 3.45
N PRO A 4 -2.52 5.10 3.35
CA PRO A 4 -3.57 4.78 4.32
C PRO A 4 -3.04 4.55 5.74
N ALA A 5 -1.77 4.16 5.87
CA ALA A 5 -1.14 3.98 7.17
C ALA A 5 -0.98 5.28 7.98
N ILE A 6 -1.23 6.44 7.40
CA ILE A 6 -1.18 7.74 8.10
C ILE A 6 -2.45 8.01 8.94
N GLU A 7 -3.57 7.34 8.63
CA GLU A 7 -4.80 7.44 9.42
C GLU A 7 -4.54 7.14 10.90
N GLY A 8 -5.12 7.93 11.79
CA GLY A 8 -4.87 7.85 13.23
C GLY A 8 -3.58 8.53 13.71
N SER A 9 -2.64 8.90 12.81
CA SER A 9 -1.36 9.49 13.20
C SER A 9 -1.47 10.92 13.74
N PHE A 10 -2.58 11.58 13.47
CA PHE A 10 -2.86 12.96 13.87
C PHE A 10 -3.98 13.09 14.90
N GLY A 11 -4.62 11.99 15.31
CA GLY A 11 -5.72 11.92 16.27
C GLY A 11 -6.98 11.27 15.69
N ALA A 12 -7.88 10.83 16.58
CA ALA A 12 -9.09 10.07 16.22
C ALA A 12 -10.11 10.87 15.39
N ASP A 13 -10.08 12.19 15.49
CA ASP A 13 -11.02 13.08 14.80
C ASP A 13 -10.43 13.66 13.50
N ILE A 14 -9.20 13.27 13.16
CA ILE A 14 -8.52 13.71 11.94
C ILE A 14 -8.74 12.68 10.83
N THR A 15 -9.65 13.01 9.95
CA THR A 15 -10.03 12.19 8.79
C THR A 15 -9.09 12.42 7.60
N MET A 16 -9.28 11.64 6.54
CA MET A 16 -8.54 11.87 5.28
C MET A 16 -8.94 13.22 4.64
N ASP A 17 -10.17 13.70 4.82
CA ASP A 17 -10.58 15.04 4.36
C ASP A 17 -9.88 16.14 5.15
N SER A 18 -9.69 15.97 6.46
CA SER A 18 -8.84 16.87 7.29
C SER A 18 -7.42 16.98 6.72
N ILE A 19 -6.83 15.84 6.35
CA ILE A 19 -5.47 15.79 5.76
C ILE A 19 -5.47 16.42 4.37
N ARG A 20 -6.53 16.23 3.56
CA ARG A 20 -6.68 16.85 2.24
C ARG A 20 -6.69 18.37 2.34
N THR A 21 -7.49 18.92 3.26
CA THR A 21 -7.54 20.36 3.51
C THR A 21 -6.18 20.90 3.96
N ALA A 22 -5.48 20.18 4.85
CA ALA A 22 -4.13 20.57 5.26
C ALA A 22 -3.11 20.49 4.11
N CYS A 23 -3.21 19.50 3.22
CA CYS A 23 -2.38 19.43 2.01
C CYS A 23 -2.60 20.66 1.12
N LYS A 24 -3.84 21.07 0.89
CA LYS A 24 -4.14 22.30 0.12
C LYS A 24 -3.59 23.55 0.79
N LYS A 25 -3.72 23.67 2.11
CA LYS A 25 -3.17 24.81 2.87
C LYS A 25 -1.63 24.91 2.79
N VAL A 26 -0.88 23.80 2.65
CA VAL A 26 0.58 23.85 2.47
C VAL A 26 1.01 24.06 1.01
N GLY A 27 0.08 24.00 0.04
CA GLY A 27 0.33 24.38 -1.35
C GLY A 27 0.19 23.25 -2.36
N PHE A 28 -0.30 22.06 -1.98
CA PHE A 28 -0.68 21.03 -2.95
C PHE A 28 -2.03 21.40 -3.61
N SER A 29 -2.18 21.08 -4.88
CA SER A 29 -3.43 21.33 -5.62
C SER A 29 -4.58 20.48 -5.11
N ASP A 30 -4.31 19.20 -4.81
CA ASP A 30 -5.27 18.28 -4.18
C ASP A 30 -4.55 17.11 -3.50
N MET A 31 -5.31 16.19 -2.91
CA MET A 31 -4.83 14.97 -2.27
C MET A 31 -5.66 13.76 -2.71
N VAL A 32 -4.98 12.67 -3.05
CA VAL A 32 -5.59 11.36 -3.37
C VAL A 32 -5.15 10.34 -2.34
N GLU A 33 -6.09 9.53 -1.87
CA GLU A 33 -5.81 8.42 -0.95
C GLU A 33 -5.09 7.28 -1.70
N VAL A 34 -3.90 6.90 -1.26
CA VAL A 34 -3.18 5.75 -1.83
C VAL A 34 -3.82 4.41 -1.42
N ALA A 35 -4.78 4.43 -0.53
CA ALA A 35 -5.69 3.30 -0.30
C ALA A 35 -6.39 2.84 -1.59
N LEU A 36 -6.76 3.76 -2.49
CA LEU A 36 -7.25 3.44 -3.84
C LEU A 36 -6.23 2.63 -4.65
N GLY A 37 -4.95 2.99 -4.55
CA GLY A 37 -3.88 2.18 -5.14
C GLY A 37 -3.78 0.79 -4.51
N GLY A 38 -4.15 0.64 -3.24
CA GLY A 38 -4.29 -0.67 -2.59
C GLY A 38 -5.35 -1.53 -3.27
N ASP A 39 -6.52 -0.97 -3.59
CA ASP A 39 -7.56 -1.67 -4.36
C ASP A 39 -7.06 -2.04 -5.76
N MET A 40 -6.39 -1.11 -6.46
CA MET A 40 -5.83 -1.35 -7.80
C MET A 40 -4.78 -2.48 -7.78
N THR A 41 -3.84 -2.42 -6.84
CA THR A 41 -2.79 -3.43 -6.69
C THR A 41 -3.39 -4.78 -6.32
N ALA A 42 -4.32 -4.86 -5.36
CA ALA A 42 -4.98 -6.10 -5.00
C ALA A 42 -5.73 -6.73 -6.19
N GLY A 43 -6.44 -5.92 -6.95
CA GLY A 43 -7.19 -6.37 -8.13
C GLY A 43 -6.31 -6.92 -9.25
N ALA A 44 -5.15 -6.31 -9.49
CA ALA A 44 -4.17 -6.78 -10.47
C ALA A 44 -3.40 -8.01 -9.95
N GLU A 45 -2.92 -7.97 -8.72
CA GLU A 45 -2.13 -9.03 -8.09
C GLU A 45 -2.93 -10.33 -7.92
N ALA A 46 -4.25 -10.23 -7.62
CA ALA A 46 -5.13 -11.39 -7.55
C ALA A 46 -5.21 -12.13 -8.90
N LYS A 47 -5.32 -11.40 -10.01
CA LYS A 47 -5.36 -11.99 -11.36
C LYS A 47 -4.02 -12.62 -11.72
N GLU A 48 -2.92 -11.90 -11.47
CA GLU A 48 -1.57 -12.40 -11.71
C GLU A 48 -1.29 -13.69 -10.91
N TRP A 49 -1.68 -13.72 -9.64
CA TRP A 49 -1.52 -14.91 -8.82
C TRP A 49 -2.35 -16.10 -9.34
N LEU A 50 -3.61 -15.88 -9.72
CA LEU A 50 -4.45 -16.95 -10.30
C LEU A 50 -3.81 -17.55 -11.56
N GLU A 51 -3.21 -16.73 -12.42
CA GLU A 51 -2.48 -17.22 -13.59
C GLU A 51 -1.20 -17.97 -13.20
N ALA A 52 -0.39 -17.42 -12.31
CA ALA A 52 0.83 -18.08 -11.82
C ALA A 52 0.53 -19.44 -11.18
N ASN A 53 -0.55 -19.53 -10.41
CA ASN A 53 -0.95 -20.76 -9.75
C ASN A 53 -1.39 -21.85 -10.73
N LYS A 54 -2.03 -21.52 -11.86
CA LYS A 54 -2.34 -22.48 -12.93
C LYS A 54 -1.08 -23.14 -13.48
N GLU A 55 0.04 -22.45 -13.46
CA GLU A 55 1.36 -22.93 -13.88
C GLU A 55 2.13 -23.62 -12.74
N GLY A 56 1.53 -23.74 -11.54
CA GLY A 56 2.19 -24.27 -10.35
C GLY A 56 3.28 -23.39 -9.76
N LYS A 57 3.30 -22.11 -10.10
CA LYS A 57 4.27 -21.13 -9.59
C LYS A 57 3.81 -20.54 -8.27
N LYS A 58 4.74 -20.43 -7.33
CA LYS A 58 4.55 -19.67 -6.09
C LYS A 58 4.87 -18.21 -6.34
N MET A 59 4.10 -17.30 -5.75
CA MET A 59 4.27 -15.86 -5.95
C MET A 59 4.47 -15.12 -4.62
N THR A 60 5.28 -14.06 -4.63
CA THR A 60 5.42 -13.12 -3.51
C THR A 60 4.85 -11.77 -3.88
N THR A 61 4.39 -11.00 -2.89
CA THR A 61 3.95 -9.62 -3.10
C THR A 61 5.09 -8.70 -3.55
N SER A 62 4.74 -7.66 -4.30
CA SER A 62 5.67 -6.62 -4.78
C SER A 62 5.50 -5.26 -4.09
N CYS A 63 4.43 -5.07 -3.32
CA CYS A 63 4.03 -3.75 -2.80
C CYS A 63 4.92 -3.19 -1.69
N CYS A 64 5.74 -4.03 -1.01
CA CYS A 64 6.70 -3.58 -0.01
C CYS A 64 8.11 -3.45 -0.62
N PRO A 65 8.62 -2.23 -0.91
CA PRO A 65 9.91 -2.08 -1.57
C PRO A 65 11.09 -2.59 -0.73
N ALA A 66 10.98 -2.60 0.60
CA ALA A 66 12.00 -3.18 1.45
C ALA A 66 12.04 -4.72 1.35
N PHE A 67 10.90 -5.38 1.21
CA PHE A 67 10.80 -6.83 0.98
C PHE A 67 11.32 -7.19 -0.42
N VAL A 68 10.90 -6.47 -1.45
CA VAL A 68 11.41 -6.64 -2.83
C VAL A 68 12.93 -6.48 -2.87
N ASN A 69 13.47 -5.45 -2.23
CA ASN A 69 14.92 -5.25 -2.13
C ASN A 69 15.63 -6.37 -1.36
N MET A 70 14.99 -6.95 -0.34
CA MET A 70 15.52 -8.11 0.37
C MET A 70 15.63 -9.31 -0.57
N ILE A 71 14.62 -9.59 -1.39
CA ILE A 71 14.66 -10.66 -2.38
C ILE A 71 15.79 -10.40 -3.37
N LYS A 72 15.77 -9.28 -4.06
CA LYS A 72 16.75 -8.95 -5.11
C LYS A 72 18.20 -8.98 -4.64
N LYS A 73 18.47 -8.60 -3.38
CA LYS A 73 19.84 -8.53 -2.83
C LYS A 73 20.32 -9.83 -2.17
N HIS A 74 19.43 -10.59 -1.55
CA HIS A 74 19.82 -11.74 -0.71
C HIS A 74 19.26 -13.08 -1.20
N TYR A 75 18.28 -13.06 -2.09
CA TYR A 75 17.64 -14.23 -2.67
C TYR A 75 17.38 -14.03 -4.17
N PRO A 76 18.44 -13.68 -4.97
CA PRO A 76 18.27 -13.31 -6.39
C PRO A 76 17.62 -14.40 -7.23
N GLU A 77 17.74 -15.66 -6.83
CA GLU A 77 17.08 -16.82 -7.43
C GLU A 77 15.55 -16.82 -7.28
N LEU A 78 15.00 -16.01 -6.36
CA LEU A 78 13.57 -15.84 -6.15
C LEU A 78 12.99 -14.60 -6.84
N THR A 79 13.78 -13.92 -7.67
CA THR A 79 13.33 -12.70 -8.35
C THR A 79 12.11 -12.95 -9.23
N ASP A 80 12.04 -14.11 -9.90
CA ASP A 80 10.94 -14.50 -10.77
C ASP A 80 9.65 -14.90 -10.00
N ASN A 81 9.73 -15.00 -8.67
CA ASN A 81 8.57 -15.21 -7.81
C ASN A 81 7.91 -13.88 -7.40
N ILE A 82 8.57 -12.74 -7.61
CA ILE A 82 8.00 -11.44 -7.24
C ILE A 82 6.88 -11.11 -8.21
N SER A 83 5.70 -10.74 -7.70
CA SER A 83 4.63 -10.16 -8.52
C SER A 83 5.15 -8.98 -9.35
N THR A 84 4.75 -8.91 -10.60
CA THR A 84 5.05 -7.79 -11.49
C THR A 84 4.16 -6.59 -11.24
N THR A 85 3.06 -6.78 -10.47
CA THR A 85 2.12 -5.71 -10.13
C THR A 85 2.82 -4.59 -9.36
N VAL A 86 2.59 -3.35 -9.78
CA VAL A 86 3.19 -2.17 -9.14
C VAL A 86 2.59 -1.88 -7.77
N SER A 87 3.36 -1.17 -6.93
CA SER A 87 2.88 -0.76 -5.61
C SER A 87 1.70 0.23 -5.69
N PRO A 88 0.91 0.36 -4.60
CA PRO A 88 -0.16 1.36 -4.51
C PRO A 88 0.30 2.79 -4.80
N MET A 89 1.52 3.15 -4.42
CA MET A 89 2.11 4.45 -4.72
C MET A 89 2.29 4.66 -6.23
N CYS A 90 2.86 3.68 -6.91
CA CYS A 90 3.09 3.72 -8.34
C CYS A 90 1.75 3.70 -9.11
N ALA A 91 0.80 2.85 -8.72
CA ALA A 91 -0.51 2.74 -9.36
C ALA A 91 -1.27 4.08 -9.35
N VAL A 92 -1.36 4.74 -8.18
CA VAL A 92 -2.03 6.05 -8.08
C VAL A 92 -1.28 7.13 -8.87
N SER A 93 0.05 7.11 -8.86
CA SER A 93 0.84 8.07 -9.66
C SER A 93 0.58 7.89 -11.15
N ARG A 94 0.61 6.66 -11.66
CA ARG A 94 0.30 6.35 -13.06
C ARG A 94 -1.12 6.77 -13.44
N MET A 95 -2.10 6.48 -12.59
CA MET A 95 -3.49 6.91 -12.79
C MET A 95 -3.62 8.44 -12.88
N LEU A 96 -2.93 9.19 -12.04
CA LEU A 96 -2.96 10.64 -12.07
C LEU A 96 -2.30 11.20 -13.34
N LYS A 97 -1.15 10.65 -13.70
CA LYS A 97 -0.40 11.05 -14.91
C LYS A 97 -1.09 10.63 -16.22
N SER A 98 -1.92 9.58 -16.21
CA SER A 98 -2.73 9.21 -17.38
C SER A 98 -3.83 10.24 -17.67
N LYS A 99 -4.34 10.91 -16.63
CA LYS A 99 -5.34 11.99 -16.75
C LYS A 99 -4.71 13.32 -17.17
N ASP A 100 -3.54 13.62 -16.65
CA ASP A 100 -2.77 14.83 -16.95
C ASP A 100 -1.27 14.53 -16.79
N LYS A 101 -0.55 14.56 -17.92
CA LYS A 101 0.88 14.25 -18.00
C LYS A 101 1.77 15.23 -17.24
N ASP A 102 1.30 16.46 -17.05
CA ASP A 102 2.03 17.52 -16.34
C ASP A 102 1.82 17.43 -14.82
N THR A 103 1.01 16.49 -14.34
CA THR A 103 0.79 16.28 -12.91
C THR A 103 2.07 15.86 -12.21
N VAL A 104 2.51 16.68 -11.26
CA VAL A 104 3.60 16.34 -10.33
C VAL A 104 3.02 15.60 -9.12
N THR A 105 3.44 14.36 -8.93
CA THR A 105 2.94 13.49 -7.87
C THR A 105 3.90 13.44 -6.69
N VAL A 106 3.37 13.70 -5.49
CA VAL A 106 4.10 13.65 -4.23
C VAL A 106 3.46 12.61 -3.32
N PHE A 107 4.20 11.57 -2.94
CA PHE A 107 3.75 10.56 -1.99
C PHE A 107 4.13 10.95 -0.56
N ILE A 108 3.20 10.85 0.37
CA ILE A 108 3.41 11.06 1.80
C ILE A 108 3.09 9.75 2.52
N GLY A 109 4.07 9.18 3.22
CA GLY A 109 3.88 7.90 3.90
C GLY A 109 4.92 7.58 4.96
N PRO A 110 4.75 6.45 5.68
CA PRO A 110 5.58 6.08 6.83
C PRO A 110 6.86 5.32 6.45
N CYS A 111 7.14 5.15 5.15
CA CYS A 111 8.19 4.27 4.68
C CYS A 111 9.35 5.04 4.05
N ILE A 112 10.58 4.70 4.44
CA ILE A 112 11.78 5.27 3.83
C ILE A 112 12.20 4.52 2.55
N ALA A 113 11.85 3.23 2.43
CA ALA A 113 12.19 2.42 1.26
C ALA A 113 11.44 2.86 0.00
N THR A 114 10.30 3.54 0.13
CA THR A 114 9.58 4.16 -1.01
C THR A 114 10.39 5.27 -1.69
N LYS A 115 11.36 5.88 -0.98
CA LYS A 115 12.31 6.84 -1.59
C LYS A 115 13.26 6.16 -2.57
N ASP A 116 13.59 4.90 -2.33
CA ASP A 116 14.39 4.08 -3.23
C ASP A 116 13.54 3.54 -4.38
N GLU A 117 12.35 3.02 -4.08
CA GLU A 117 11.40 2.55 -5.08
C GLU A 117 11.09 3.60 -6.16
N ARG A 118 10.88 4.84 -5.78
CA ARG A 118 10.69 5.95 -6.71
C ARG A 118 11.81 6.12 -7.73
N ARG A 119 13.04 5.70 -7.39
CA ARG A 119 14.21 5.80 -8.28
C ARG A 119 14.37 4.61 -9.21
N ASN A 120 13.54 3.59 -9.06
CA ASN A 120 13.58 2.40 -9.89
C ASN A 120 13.07 2.73 -11.30
N LYS A 121 13.96 2.64 -12.29
CA LYS A 121 13.65 2.96 -13.70
C LYS A 121 12.64 2.00 -14.34
N ALA A 122 12.52 0.77 -13.84
CA ALA A 122 11.51 -0.19 -14.28
C ALA A 122 10.08 0.19 -13.84
N LEU A 123 9.93 1.23 -13.03
CA LEU A 123 8.64 1.74 -12.55
C LEU A 123 8.37 3.12 -13.16
N GLU A 124 8.33 3.19 -14.48
CA GLU A 124 7.98 4.43 -15.17
C GLU A 124 6.61 4.93 -14.72
N GLY A 125 6.44 6.24 -14.62
CA GLY A 125 5.22 6.87 -14.11
C GLY A 125 5.05 6.84 -12.59
N ASN A 126 6.05 6.34 -11.83
CA ASN A 126 6.04 6.36 -10.37
C ASN A 126 6.03 7.79 -9.80
N ALA A 127 5.87 7.93 -8.48
CA ALA A 127 5.84 9.21 -7.77
C ALA A 127 7.09 10.06 -8.07
N ASP A 128 6.90 11.36 -8.32
CA ASP A 128 8.00 12.28 -8.58
C ASP A 128 8.77 12.60 -7.30
N TYR A 129 8.05 12.68 -6.17
CA TYR A 129 8.65 12.95 -4.85
C TYR A 129 8.04 12.05 -3.80
N VAL A 130 8.83 11.75 -2.77
CA VAL A 130 8.42 10.97 -1.60
C VAL A 130 8.78 11.72 -0.34
N LEU A 131 7.78 12.00 0.49
CA LEU A 131 7.92 12.59 1.81
C LEU A 131 7.55 11.55 2.88
N THR A 132 8.31 11.53 3.95
CA THR A 132 7.93 10.83 5.17
C THR A 132 6.87 11.63 5.93
N VAL A 133 6.14 10.96 6.84
CA VAL A 133 5.19 11.66 7.74
C VAL A 133 5.88 12.76 8.54
N GLY A 134 7.13 12.54 8.95
CA GLY A 134 7.92 13.56 9.66
C GLY A 134 8.26 14.77 8.81
N GLU A 135 8.64 14.58 7.54
CA GLU A 135 8.88 15.66 6.60
C GLU A 135 7.60 16.45 6.31
N TYR A 136 6.46 15.76 6.16
CA TYR A 136 5.17 16.43 6.02
C TYR A 136 4.80 17.26 7.26
N ARG A 137 5.00 16.71 8.47
CA ARG A 137 4.82 17.48 9.72
C ARG A 137 5.73 18.71 9.78
N ALA A 138 6.96 18.63 9.26
CA ALA A 138 7.85 19.77 9.18
C ALA A 138 7.32 20.84 8.20
N MET A 139 6.77 20.44 7.06
CA MET A 139 6.12 21.36 6.12
C MET A 139 4.91 22.07 6.75
N LEU A 140 4.04 21.34 7.47
CA LEU A 140 2.91 21.92 8.18
C LEU A 140 3.36 22.99 9.17
N ARG A 141 4.39 22.69 9.98
CA ARG A 141 4.95 23.67 10.92
C ARG A 141 5.57 24.89 10.22
N ALA A 142 6.30 24.65 9.13
CA ALA A 142 6.94 25.76 8.40
C ALA A 142 5.92 26.72 7.75
N LYS A 143 4.71 26.24 7.47
CA LYS A 143 3.61 27.02 6.92
C LYS A 143 2.58 27.46 7.97
N ASP A 144 2.84 27.18 9.25
CA ASP A 144 1.91 27.40 10.36
C ASP A 144 0.50 26.81 10.11
N VAL A 145 0.46 25.65 9.46
CA VAL A 145 -0.78 24.92 9.17
C VAL A 145 -1.06 23.92 10.28
N LYS A 146 -2.21 24.07 10.92
CA LYS A 146 -2.79 23.08 11.83
C LYS A 146 -3.80 22.22 11.06
N ILE A 147 -3.79 20.91 11.33
CA ILE A 147 -4.82 20.02 10.83
C ILE A 147 -6.04 20.15 11.74
N GLU A 148 -7.16 20.56 11.18
CA GLU A 148 -8.43 20.70 11.87
C GLU A 148 -9.31 19.48 11.61
N ALA A 149 -10.14 19.09 12.58
CA ALA A 149 -11.07 17.99 12.42
C ALA A 149 -12.17 18.34 11.41
N GLU A 150 -12.36 17.48 10.43
CA GLU A 150 -13.43 17.59 9.42
C GLU A 150 -14.20 16.26 9.35
N ALA A 151 -15.47 16.32 8.96
CA ALA A 151 -16.25 15.12 8.69
C ALA A 151 -15.62 14.34 7.52
N ASN A 152 -15.67 13.01 7.61
CA ASN A 152 -15.24 12.14 6.51
C ASN A 152 -16.35 12.07 5.46
N SER A 153 -16.27 12.90 4.43
CA SER A 153 -17.28 13.04 3.38
C SER A 153 -16.94 12.31 2.08
N SER A 154 -15.66 12.01 1.87
CA SER A 154 -15.18 11.39 0.64
C SER A 154 -14.30 10.18 0.92
N GLN A 155 -14.85 8.98 0.72
CA GLN A 155 -14.07 7.76 0.72
C GLN A 155 -13.70 7.38 -0.71
N GLN A 156 -12.39 7.27 -1.00
CA GLN A 156 -11.90 6.94 -2.35
C GLN A 156 -11.61 5.45 -2.54
N ALA A 157 -11.44 4.69 -1.47
CA ALA A 157 -11.03 3.30 -1.50
C ALA A 157 -11.95 2.41 -0.65
N SER A 158 -11.91 1.11 -0.91
CA SER A 158 -12.53 0.10 -0.05
C SER A 158 -11.85 0.03 1.33
N VAL A 159 -12.51 -0.61 2.29
CA VAL A 159 -11.90 -0.91 3.60
C VAL A 159 -10.64 -1.78 3.45
N TYR A 160 -10.59 -2.63 2.43
CA TYR A 160 -9.42 -3.45 2.13
C TYR A 160 -8.24 -2.60 1.66
N GLY A 161 -8.48 -1.64 0.75
CA GLY A 161 -7.47 -0.66 0.34
C GLY A 161 -6.98 0.19 1.52
N LYS A 162 -7.88 0.62 2.40
CA LYS A 162 -7.52 1.34 3.62
C LYS A 162 -6.67 0.48 4.57
N ARG A 163 -6.94 -0.82 4.69
CA ARG A 163 -6.18 -1.77 5.51
C ARG A 163 -4.96 -2.36 4.81
N PHE A 164 -4.72 -2.03 3.55
CA PHE A 164 -3.61 -2.58 2.76
C PHE A 164 -2.25 -2.38 3.42
N GLY A 165 -2.06 -1.32 4.19
CA GLY A 165 -0.85 -1.06 4.95
C GLY A 165 -0.70 -1.83 6.27
N ASN A 166 -1.63 -2.71 6.65
CA ASN A 166 -1.52 -3.57 7.82
C ASN A 166 -0.78 -4.87 7.47
N GLY A 167 -0.13 -5.50 8.43
CA GLY A 167 0.34 -6.87 8.28
C GLY A 167 -0.85 -7.81 8.00
N GLY A 168 -0.79 -8.59 6.94
CA GLY A 168 -1.90 -9.40 6.45
C GLY A 168 -2.95 -8.65 5.61
N GLY A 169 -2.79 -7.34 5.43
CA GLY A 169 -3.76 -6.50 4.71
C GLY A 169 -3.75 -6.72 3.20
N VAL A 170 -2.58 -6.97 2.61
CA VAL A 170 -2.46 -7.29 1.19
C VAL A 170 -3.13 -8.62 0.89
N ALA A 171 -2.78 -9.66 1.65
CA ALA A 171 -3.39 -10.97 1.50
C ALA A 171 -4.92 -10.94 1.67
N ALA A 172 -5.42 -10.15 2.64
CA ALA A 172 -6.86 -9.99 2.84
C ALA A 172 -7.54 -9.32 1.63
N ALA A 173 -6.92 -8.29 1.05
CA ALA A 173 -7.43 -7.61 -0.14
C ALA A 173 -7.41 -8.53 -1.38
N VAL A 174 -6.30 -9.27 -1.60
CA VAL A 174 -6.19 -10.23 -2.71
C VAL A 174 -7.23 -11.34 -2.58
N VAL A 175 -7.42 -11.90 -1.38
CA VAL A 175 -8.46 -12.91 -1.09
C VAL A 175 -9.85 -12.38 -1.39
N GLU A 176 -10.14 -11.13 -1.03
CA GLU A 176 -11.44 -10.53 -1.35
C GLU A 176 -11.62 -10.38 -2.86
N CYS A 177 -10.60 -9.92 -3.58
CA CYS A 177 -10.62 -9.86 -5.04
C CYS A 177 -10.91 -11.23 -5.67
N MET A 178 -10.31 -12.30 -5.14
CA MET A 178 -10.59 -13.67 -5.62
C MET A 178 -12.05 -14.07 -5.43
N LYS A 179 -12.64 -13.76 -4.26
CA LYS A 179 -14.07 -14.01 -4.00
C LYS A 179 -14.97 -13.21 -4.96
N GLU A 180 -14.64 -11.94 -5.20
CA GLU A 180 -15.38 -11.11 -6.16
C GLU A 180 -15.28 -11.64 -7.59
N LEU A 181 -14.20 -12.36 -7.94
CA LEU A 181 -14.03 -13.06 -9.21
C LEU A 181 -14.72 -14.43 -9.25
N GLY A 182 -15.34 -14.89 -8.15
CA GLY A 182 -16.01 -16.18 -8.04
C GLY A 182 -15.06 -17.36 -7.76
N GLU A 183 -13.82 -17.08 -7.39
CA GLU A 183 -12.84 -18.09 -7.00
C GLU A 183 -13.01 -18.51 -5.53
N ASP A 184 -12.60 -19.71 -5.20
CA ASP A 184 -12.61 -20.24 -3.83
C ASP A 184 -11.23 -20.09 -3.18
N PRO A 185 -11.03 -19.09 -2.29
CA PRO A 185 -9.73 -18.84 -1.68
C PRO A 185 -9.25 -19.96 -0.75
N SER A 186 -10.14 -20.86 -0.31
CA SER A 186 -9.77 -21.98 0.57
C SER A 186 -8.86 -23.00 -0.10
N LYS A 187 -8.78 -22.96 -1.43
CA LYS A 187 -7.89 -23.82 -2.23
C LYS A 187 -6.42 -23.40 -2.19
N PHE A 188 -6.14 -22.21 -1.65
CA PHE A 188 -4.82 -21.61 -1.67
C PHE A 188 -4.25 -21.45 -0.25
N THR A 189 -2.95 -21.64 -0.14
CA THR A 189 -2.23 -21.42 1.11
C THR A 189 -1.44 -20.13 1.05
N ILE A 190 -1.64 -19.25 2.05
CA ILE A 190 -1.03 -17.93 2.11
C ILE A 190 -0.12 -17.85 3.34
N GLU A 191 1.15 -17.52 3.13
CA GLU A 191 2.08 -17.15 4.19
C GLU A 191 2.09 -15.64 4.35
N LYS A 192 1.83 -15.17 5.57
CA LYS A 192 1.83 -13.72 5.91
C LYS A 192 3.01 -13.43 6.79
N CYS A 193 3.96 -12.64 6.28
CA CYS A 193 5.19 -12.28 6.97
C CYS A 193 5.12 -10.82 7.46
N SER A 194 5.21 -10.63 8.76
CA SER A 194 5.21 -9.34 9.41
C SER A 194 6.53 -9.10 10.14
N GLY A 195 7.37 -8.26 9.56
CA GLY A 195 8.72 -8.00 10.04
C GLY A 195 9.82 -8.75 9.28
N GLY A 196 11.02 -8.20 9.30
CA GLY A 196 12.16 -8.71 8.52
C GLY A 196 12.58 -10.14 8.88
N ALA A 197 12.38 -10.56 10.13
CA ALA A 197 12.73 -11.92 10.58
C ALA A 197 11.82 -12.98 9.93
N GLU A 198 10.51 -12.74 9.93
CA GLU A 198 9.53 -13.64 9.29
C GLU A 198 9.73 -13.68 7.78
N CYS A 199 9.91 -12.51 7.14
CA CYS A 199 10.22 -12.42 5.71
C CYS A 199 11.46 -13.27 5.37
N LYS A 200 12.55 -13.13 6.12
CA LYS A 200 13.78 -13.91 5.92
C LYS A 200 13.53 -15.42 6.06
N LYS A 201 12.76 -15.83 7.07
CA LYS A 201 12.40 -17.23 7.29
C LYS A 201 11.63 -17.80 6.12
N ALA A 202 10.55 -17.11 5.69
CA ALA A 202 9.72 -17.55 4.57
C ALA A 202 10.52 -17.63 3.26
N LEU A 203 11.33 -16.61 2.93
CA LEU A 203 12.19 -16.62 1.74
C LEU A 203 13.22 -17.74 1.78
N THR A 204 13.80 -18.06 2.94
CA THR A 204 14.72 -19.19 3.09
C THR A 204 14.02 -20.52 2.81
N LEU A 205 12.80 -20.71 3.32
CA LEU A 205 12.01 -21.92 3.05
C LEU A 205 11.56 -21.99 1.58
N LEU A 206 11.17 -20.87 0.98
CA LEU A 206 10.80 -20.78 -0.43
C LEU A 206 11.98 -21.16 -1.34
N LYS A 207 13.17 -20.61 -1.10
CA LYS A 207 14.41 -20.98 -1.81
C LYS A 207 14.74 -22.46 -1.74
N MET A 208 14.43 -23.10 -0.59
CA MET A 208 14.68 -24.54 -0.38
C MET A 208 13.54 -25.42 -0.90
N ASP A 209 12.55 -24.84 -1.55
CA ASP A 209 11.29 -25.50 -1.96
C ASP A 209 10.57 -26.24 -0.81
N ARG A 210 10.68 -25.67 0.40
CA ARG A 210 10.08 -26.25 1.64
C ARG A 210 8.92 -25.42 2.18
N LEU A 211 8.63 -24.29 1.56
CA LEU A 211 7.47 -23.47 1.92
C LEU A 211 6.21 -24.10 1.33
N GLN A 212 5.21 -24.33 2.19
CA GLN A 212 3.93 -24.92 1.79
C GLN A 212 2.93 -23.87 1.24
N ALA A 213 3.30 -22.59 1.20
CA ALA A 213 2.43 -21.53 0.72
C ALA A 213 2.53 -21.36 -0.80
N ASP A 214 1.40 -21.00 -1.42
CA ASP A 214 1.29 -20.63 -2.83
C ASP A 214 1.58 -19.15 -3.02
N PHE A 215 1.22 -18.34 -2.02
CA PHE A 215 1.39 -16.89 -2.02
C PHE A 215 2.02 -16.41 -0.73
N VAL A 216 3.00 -15.49 -0.85
CA VAL A 216 3.72 -14.93 0.29
C VAL A 216 3.49 -13.43 0.35
N GLU A 217 2.79 -12.96 1.37
CA GLU A 217 2.79 -11.55 1.71
C GLU A 217 4.03 -11.21 2.53
N GLY A 218 4.87 -10.31 2.02
CA GLY A 218 6.06 -9.84 2.73
C GLY A 218 5.97 -8.38 3.15
N MET A 219 5.85 -8.14 4.46
CA MET A 219 5.94 -6.82 5.08
C MET A 219 7.20 -6.71 5.92
N ALA A 220 8.19 -5.91 5.51
CA ALA A 220 9.47 -5.80 6.20
C ALA A 220 9.38 -5.13 7.58
N CYS A 221 8.30 -4.38 7.86
CA CYS A 221 8.02 -3.78 9.16
C CYS A 221 7.05 -4.65 9.95
N GLU A 222 7.24 -4.76 11.27
CA GLU A 222 6.29 -5.41 12.17
C GLU A 222 4.95 -4.65 12.16
N GLY A 223 3.85 -5.38 11.99
CA GLY A 223 2.52 -4.81 11.82
C GLY A 223 2.24 -4.20 10.45
N GLY A 224 3.19 -4.27 9.50
CA GLY A 224 3.09 -3.67 8.18
C GLY A 224 3.52 -2.20 8.14
N CYS A 225 3.02 -1.43 7.15
CA CYS A 225 3.35 -0.01 6.97
C CYS A 225 2.93 0.86 8.17
N VAL A 226 1.91 0.44 8.91
CA VAL A 226 1.49 1.09 10.16
C VAL A 226 2.58 1.06 11.23
N GLY A 227 3.50 0.09 11.18
CA GLY A 227 4.73 0.01 11.98
C GLY A 227 5.95 0.66 11.32
N GLY A 228 5.76 1.40 10.23
CA GLY A 228 6.84 1.96 9.43
C GLY A 228 7.75 2.94 10.19
N PRO A 229 9.08 2.93 9.90
CA PRO A 229 10.09 3.64 10.70
C PRO A 229 9.97 5.16 10.63
N SER A 230 9.29 5.70 9.63
CA SER A 230 9.14 7.15 9.42
C SER A 230 7.76 7.67 9.84
N HIS A 231 7.06 6.93 10.68
CA HIS A 231 5.73 7.30 11.19
C HIS A 231 5.81 8.32 12.34
N HIS A 232 6.98 8.49 12.94
CA HIS A 232 7.18 9.35 14.12
C HIS A 232 6.29 8.99 15.32
N ARG A 233 6.13 7.70 15.58
CA ARG A 233 5.51 7.22 16.81
C ARG A 233 6.52 7.23 17.94
N SER A 234 6.08 7.63 19.12
CA SER A 234 6.73 7.17 20.35
C SER A 234 6.04 5.89 20.81
N SER A 235 6.77 4.97 21.39
CA SER A 235 6.23 3.73 21.96
C SER A 235 5.04 3.95 22.92
N LYS A 236 4.96 5.12 23.54
CA LYS A 236 3.85 5.52 24.43
C LYS A 236 2.55 5.81 23.67
N ASN A 237 2.59 6.11 22.37
CA ASN A 237 1.44 6.52 21.58
C ASN A 237 0.97 5.47 20.58
N GLU A 238 1.66 4.33 20.43
CA GLU A 238 1.31 3.29 19.47
C GLU A 238 -0.10 2.75 19.68
N MET A 239 -0.47 2.46 20.92
CA MET A 239 -1.81 1.97 21.26
C MET A 239 -2.91 3.00 20.95
N LEU A 240 -2.64 4.29 21.17
CA LEU A 240 -3.60 5.36 20.86
C LEU A 240 -3.78 5.49 19.36
N VAL A 241 -2.68 5.51 18.58
CA VAL A 241 -2.73 5.60 17.11
C VAL A 241 -3.46 4.39 16.52
N ALA A 242 -3.21 3.18 17.03
CA ALA A 242 -3.92 1.98 16.59
C ALA A 242 -5.43 2.10 16.87
N LYS A 243 -5.81 2.52 18.07
CA LYS A 243 -7.22 2.71 18.46
C LYS A 243 -7.90 3.80 17.62
N ASP A 244 -7.24 4.93 17.41
CA ASP A 244 -7.75 6.03 16.59
C ASP A 244 -7.97 5.57 15.15
N ARG A 245 -7.01 4.83 14.61
CA ARG A 245 -7.09 4.25 13.28
C ARG A 245 -8.22 3.22 13.16
N ASP A 246 -8.36 2.32 14.14
CA ASP A 246 -9.44 1.32 14.15
C ASP A 246 -10.82 1.99 14.18
N LYS A 247 -10.97 3.09 14.92
CA LYS A 247 -12.20 3.90 14.91
C LYS A 247 -12.48 4.44 13.52
N LEU A 248 -11.52 5.10 12.88
CA LEU A 248 -11.69 5.64 11.53
C LEU A 248 -12.00 4.56 10.48
N LEU A 249 -11.37 3.39 10.59
CA LEU A 249 -11.62 2.27 9.68
C LEU A 249 -13.00 1.61 9.93
N SER A 250 -13.53 1.67 11.15
CA SER A 250 -14.86 1.15 11.44
C SER A 250 -15.98 2.00 10.83
N GLU A 251 -15.69 3.25 10.48
CA GLU A 251 -16.61 4.18 9.81
C GLU A 251 -16.53 4.09 8.27
N ALA A 252 -15.59 3.30 7.73
CA ALA A 252 -15.48 3.08 6.29
C ALA A 252 -16.66 2.23 5.78
N ASP A 253 -17.17 2.56 4.58
CA ASP A 253 -18.21 1.76 3.94
C ASP A 253 -17.68 0.38 3.51
N ASP A 254 -18.59 -0.54 3.21
CA ASP A 254 -18.33 -1.93 2.86
C ASP A 254 -18.21 -2.18 1.35
N ARG A 255 -17.93 -1.10 0.57
CA ARG A 255 -17.79 -1.22 -0.90
C ARG A 255 -16.76 -2.26 -1.26
N LYS A 256 -17.09 -3.03 -2.30
CA LYS A 256 -16.22 -4.04 -2.87
C LYS A 256 -15.10 -3.42 -3.68
N ILE A 257 -13.98 -4.14 -3.80
CA ILE A 257 -12.78 -3.65 -4.50
C ILE A 257 -13.08 -3.41 -5.98
N TYR A 258 -13.58 -4.41 -6.70
CA TYR A 258 -13.86 -4.25 -8.13
C TYR A 258 -15.00 -3.28 -8.42
N ASP A 259 -16.02 -3.18 -7.55
CA ASP A 259 -17.07 -2.18 -7.72
C ASP A 259 -16.50 -0.76 -7.56
N ASN A 260 -15.56 -0.56 -6.62
CA ASN A 260 -14.85 0.70 -6.49
C ASN A 260 -14.02 1.01 -7.75
N LEU A 261 -13.31 0.01 -8.29
CA LEU A 261 -12.44 0.19 -9.46
C LEU A 261 -13.20 0.49 -10.76
N LYS A 262 -14.48 0.12 -10.88
CA LYS A 262 -15.31 0.49 -12.05
C LYS A 262 -15.44 2.00 -12.27
N SER A 263 -15.20 2.80 -11.23
CA SER A 263 -15.21 4.26 -11.31
C SER A 263 -13.93 4.85 -11.90
N TYR A 264 -12.94 4.03 -12.22
CA TYR A 264 -11.64 4.44 -12.72
C TYR A 264 -11.30 3.74 -14.03
N ASP A 265 -10.66 4.46 -14.94
CA ASP A 265 -10.16 3.90 -16.19
C ASP A 265 -8.85 3.14 -15.93
N MET A 266 -8.98 1.85 -15.62
CA MET A 266 -7.84 0.97 -15.31
C MET A 266 -7.04 0.56 -16.55
N GLU A 267 -7.57 0.81 -17.77
CA GLU A 267 -6.88 0.51 -19.02
C GLU A 267 -5.98 1.66 -19.48
N ALA A 268 -6.16 2.85 -18.92
CA ALA A 268 -5.38 4.04 -19.28
C ALA A 268 -3.90 3.99 -18.83
N PHE A 269 -3.50 3.01 -18.01
CA PHE A 269 -2.13 2.87 -17.50
C PHE A 269 -1.81 1.42 -17.13
N SER A 270 -0.54 1.06 -17.20
CA SER A 270 -0.08 -0.28 -16.83
C SER A 270 -0.04 -0.49 -15.31
N MET A 271 -0.55 -1.64 -14.85
CA MET A 271 -0.43 -2.09 -13.46
C MET A 271 0.82 -2.94 -13.22
N HIS A 272 1.66 -3.17 -14.22
CA HIS A 272 2.83 -4.03 -14.13
C HIS A 272 4.13 -3.24 -14.32
N ALA A 273 5.21 -3.72 -13.68
CA ALA A 273 6.57 -3.26 -13.90
C ALA A 273 7.06 -3.75 -15.28
N GLU A 274 7.87 -2.92 -15.94
CA GLU A 274 8.49 -3.25 -17.24
C GLU A 274 9.82 -3.99 -17.08
#